data_ec8244cf4781eb8ae9f3ff67ef4d5a1f
#
_entry.id   ec8244cf4781eb8ae9f3ff67ef4d5a1f
#
_cell.length_a   1.000
_cell.length_b   1.000
_cell.length_c   1.000
_cell.angle_alpha   90.00
_cell.angle_beta   90.00
_cell.angle_gamma   90.00
#
_symmetry.space_group_name_H-M   'P 1'
#
loop_
_entity.id
_entity.type
_entity.pdbx_description
1 polymer ?
#
loop_
_entity_poly.entity_id
_entity_poly.type
_entity_poly.pdbx_seq_one_letter_code
_entity_poly.pdbx_strand_id
1 'polypeptide(L)'
;IISPNLCGVPGGVSMLVFGFIWGVATSAYQIDGGWQAGSKGESIWDRFAHTPAKIIDHSNGDVACDHYHRWREDILLMKELGVGAYRFSVSWPRIFQRGKGKLKLAGLDFYEQLVDGLLDTLIIPFITLYHWELSQTLQDEGGWPSRSTAAAFVELADVVTRRLGDRVKYLDP
;
A
#
# COMPACT_ATOMS: atom_id res chain seq x y z
N ILE A 1 -14.66 -16.89 22.33
CA ILE A 1 -15.18 -17.92 21.42
C ILE A 1 -16.04 -17.16 20.42
N ILE A 2 -15.47 -16.79 19.28
CA ILE A 2 -16.20 -16.16 18.17
C ILE A 2 -16.50 -17.26 17.17
N SER A 3 -17.77 -17.58 17.01
CA SER A 3 -18.27 -18.52 16.00
C SER A 3 -18.25 -17.83 14.64
N PRO A 4 -17.56 -18.35 13.62
CA PRO A 4 -17.67 -17.80 12.27
C PRO A 4 -18.96 -18.33 11.65
N ASN A 5 -19.93 -17.46 11.43
CA ASN A 5 -21.07 -17.77 10.58
C ASN A 5 -20.59 -17.90 9.12
N LEU A 6 -20.44 -19.13 8.69
CA LEU A 6 -20.21 -19.51 7.32
C LEU A 6 -21.49 -19.30 6.51
N CYS A 7 -21.51 -18.29 5.67
CA CYS A 7 -22.54 -18.15 4.64
C CYS A 7 -22.34 -19.26 3.61
N GLY A 8 -23.33 -20.16 3.48
CA GLY A 8 -23.24 -21.35 2.67
C GLY A 8 -23.21 -21.05 1.17
N VAL A 9 -22.14 -21.47 0.52
CA VAL A 9 -22.09 -21.64 -0.95
C VAL A 9 -22.49 -23.10 -1.25
N PRO A 10 -23.53 -23.36 -2.04
CA PRO A 10 -23.91 -24.73 -2.36
C PRO A 10 -22.90 -25.35 -3.32
N GLY A 11 -22.28 -26.45 -2.92
CA GLY A 11 -21.64 -27.40 -3.82
C GLY A 11 -20.12 -27.38 -3.96
N GLY A 12 -19.36 -26.71 -3.08
CA GLY A 12 -17.89 -26.77 -3.05
C GLY A 12 -17.37 -27.46 -1.80
N VAL A 13 -16.46 -28.44 -1.95
CA VAL A 13 -15.74 -29.05 -0.82
C VAL A 13 -14.89 -27.97 -0.16
N SER A 14 -15.42 -27.33 0.87
CA SER A 14 -14.70 -26.36 1.68
C SER A 14 -13.73 -27.11 2.61
N MET A 15 -12.54 -27.40 2.15
CA MET A 15 -11.41 -27.71 3.01
C MET A 15 -10.90 -26.39 3.61
N LEU A 16 -11.69 -25.79 4.49
CA LEU A 16 -11.26 -24.65 5.28
C LEU A 16 -10.20 -25.15 6.26
N VAL A 17 -8.95 -24.81 5.99
CA VAL A 17 -7.87 -24.97 6.96
C VAL A 17 -8.19 -24.04 8.12
N PHE A 18 -8.40 -24.61 9.30
CA PHE A 18 -8.66 -23.86 10.54
C PHE A 18 -7.49 -22.87 10.75
N GLY A 19 -7.80 -21.58 10.87
CA GLY A 19 -6.78 -20.54 11.05
C GLY A 19 -6.22 -19.92 9.75
N PHE A 20 -6.71 -20.29 8.56
CA PHE A 20 -6.34 -19.65 7.32
C PHE A 20 -6.98 -18.25 7.22
N ILE A 21 -6.16 -17.24 6.91
CA ILE A 21 -6.62 -15.86 6.76
C ILE A 21 -6.93 -15.60 5.27
N TRP A 22 -8.20 -15.44 4.96
CA TRP A 22 -8.64 -15.00 3.64
C TRP A 22 -8.55 -13.49 3.52
N GLY A 23 -7.90 -13.00 2.48
CA GLY A 23 -7.70 -11.57 2.28
C GLY A 23 -7.54 -11.19 0.82
N VAL A 24 -7.43 -9.90 0.59
CA VAL A 24 -7.10 -9.29 -0.70
C VAL A 24 -5.78 -8.55 -0.60
N ALA A 25 -5.12 -8.33 -1.74
CA ALA A 25 -3.84 -7.65 -1.80
C ALA A 25 -3.80 -6.66 -2.95
N THR A 26 -3.15 -5.52 -2.71
CA THR A 26 -2.92 -4.47 -3.72
C THR A 26 -1.50 -3.92 -3.61
N SER A 27 -1.12 -3.10 -4.60
CA SER A 27 0.09 -2.28 -4.50
C SER A 27 -0.20 -0.82 -4.80
N ALA A 28 0.53 0.08 -4.14
CA ALA A 28 0.25 1.51 -4.16
C ALA A 28 0.18 2.08 -5.58
N TYR A 29 1.20 1.87 -6.41
CA TYR A 29 1.21 2.41 -7.77
C TYR A 29 0.02 1.93 -8.62
N GLN A 30 -0.44 0.68 -8.41
CA GLN A 30 -1.49 0.08 -9.23
C GLN A 30 -2.89 0.60 -8.90
N ILE A 31 -3.12 1.08 -7.67
CA ILE A 31 -4.47 1.45 -7.24
C ILE A 31 -4.62 2.86 -6.69
N ASP A 32 -3.55 3.43 -6.08
CA ASP A 32 -3.67 4.68 -5.31
C ASP A 32 -4.18 5.85 -6.17
N GLY A 33 -3.63 6.05 -7.34
CA GLY A 33 -3.84 7.29 -8.08
C GLY A 33 -3.33 8.51 -7.31
N GLY A 34 -3.92 9.67 -7.56
CA GLY A 34 -3.56 10.90 -6.85
C GLY A 34 -2.06 11.18 -6.91
N TRP A 35 -1.43 10.99 -8.08
CA TRP A 35 0.03 10.99 -8.25
C TRP A 35 0.72 12.29 -7.82
N GLN A 36 0.01 13.43 -7.84
CA GLN A 36 0.49 14.72 -7.31
C GLN A 36 -0.15 15.10 -5.97
N ALA A 37 -1.14 14.34 -5.49
CA ALA A 37 -1.87 14.66 -4.28
C ALA A 37 -0.97 14.54 -3.03
N GLY A 38 -1.21 15.41 -2.03
CA GLY A 38 -0.45 15.40 -0.78
C GLY A 38 1.05 15.70 -0.96
N SER A 39 1.46 16.28 -2.09
CA SER A 39 2.87 16.50 -2.45
C SER A 39 3.66 15.19 -2.57
N LYS A 40 3.03 14.12 -3.08
CA LYS A 40 3.73 12.89 -3.47
C LYS A 40 4.91 13.23 -4.39
N GLY A 41 6.04 12.60 -4.16
CA GLY A 41 7.20 12.68 -5.06
C GLY A 41 7.04 11.76 -6.27
N GLU A 42 7.85 11.98 -7.28
CA GLU A 42 7.88 11.12 -8.46
C GLU A 42 8.47 9.75 -8.12
N SER A 43 7.79 8.68 -8.53
CA SER A 43 8.30 7.31 -8.49
C SER A 43 8.94 6.92 -9.82
N ILE A 44 9.67 5.79 -9.81
CA ILE A 44 10.22 5.21 -11.05
C ILE A 44 9.10 4.83 -12.04
N TRP A 45 7.94 4.44 -11.53
CA TRP A 45 6.78 4.10 -12.37
C TRP A 45 6.11 5.34 -12.96
N ASP A 46 6.01 6.44 -12.19
CA ASP A 46 5.51 7.71 -12.72
C ASP A 46 6.41 8.16 -13.88
N ARG A 47 7.74 8.16 -13.67
CA ARG A 47 8.71 8.51 -14.72
C ARG A 47 8.61 7.60 -15.93
N PHE A 48 8.52 6.29 -15.70
CA PHE A 48 8.42 5.31 -16.78
C PHE A 48 7.16 5.52 -17.62
N ALA A 49 5.99 5.62 -16.96
CA ALA A 49 4.71 5.75 -17.64
C ALA A 49 4.55 7.07 -18.39
N HIS A 50 5.14 8.17 -17.88
CA HIS A 50 5.11 9.46 -18.56
C HIS A 50 6.20 9.62 -19.62
N THR A 51 7.14 8.68 -19.75
CA THR A 51 8.17 8.73 -20.79
C THR A 51 7.57 8.27 -22.13
N PRO A 52 7.62 9.10 -23.20
CA PRO A 52 7.07 8.71 -24.50
C PRO A 52 7.60 7.37 -25.01
N ALA A 53 6.73 6.59 -25.64
CA ALA A 53 7.01 5.28 -26.22
C ALA A 53 7.42 4.17 -25.23
N LYS A 54 7.27 4.37 -23.92
CA LYS A 54 7.47 3.30 -22.92
C LYS A 54 6.24 2.44 -22.71
N ILE A 55 5.06 3.04 -22.78
CA ILE A 55 3.76 2.35 -22.67
C ILE A 55 3.05 2.48 -24.02
N ILE A 56 2.65 1.35 -24.61
CA ILE A 56 2.10 1.29 -25.99
C ILE A 56 0.81 2.09 -26.10
N ASP A 57 -0.09 1.98 -25.13
CA ASP A 57 -1.41 2.62 -25.09
C ASP A 57 -1.42 3.92 -24.28
N HIS A 58 -0.24 4.40 -23.85
CA HIS A 58 -0.07 5.58 -23.01
C HIS A 58 -0.78 5.52 -21.66
N SER A 59 -1.19 4.35 -21.19
CA SER A 59 -1.77 4.20 -19.86
C SER A 59 -0.77 4.54 -18.76
N ASN A 60 -1.26 5.06 -17.64
CA ASN A 60 -0.45 5.45 -16.49
C ASN A 60 -1.23 5.23 -15.18
N GLY A 61 -0.54 5.44 -14.05
CA GLY A 61 -1.11 5.28 -12.71
C GLY A 61 -1.67 6.56 -12.09
N ASP A 62 -1.86 7.64 -12.86
CA ASP A 62 -2.20 8.96 -12.32
C ASP A 62 -3.51 8.98 -11.54
N VAL A 63 -4.49 8.24 -12.04
CA VAL A 63 -5.81 8.06 -11.43
C VAL A 63 -5.98 6.64 -10.91
N ALA A 64 -5.58 5.63 -11.67
CA ALA A 64 -5.73 4.21 -11.35
C ALA A 64 -7.15 3.86 -10.83
N CYS A 65 -7.26 3.26 -9.64
CA CYS A 65 -8.54 3.04 -8.96
C CYS A 65 -8.94 4.21 -8.06
N ASP A 66 -8.11 5.25 -7.99
CA ASP A 66 -8.28 6.42 -7.12
C ASP A 66 -8.44 6.07 -5.63
N HIS A 67 -7.77 5.00 -5.20
CA HIS A 67 -7.83 4.51 -3.82
C HIS A 67 -7.43 5.58 -2.81
N TYR A 68 -6.47 6.43 -3.14
CA TYR A 68 -6.03 7.54 -2.28
C TYR A 68 -7.17 8.44 -1.82
N HIS A 69 -8.19 8.66 -2.66
CA HIS A 69 -9.36 9.46 -2.32
C HIS A 69 -10.56 8.59 -1.87
N ARG A 70 -10.65 7.36 -2.38
CA ARG A 70 -11.82 6.48 -2.22
C ARG A 70 -11.61 5.33 -1.22
N TRP A 71 -10.54 5.30 -0.47
CA TRP A 71 -10.19 4.20 0.42
C TRP A 71 -11.31 3.80 1.40
N ARG A 72 -12.17 4.76 1.81
CA ARG A 72 -13.31 4.46 2.68
C ARG A 72 -14.36 3.61 1.98
N GLU A 73 -14.63 3.88 0.71
CA GLU A 73 -15.54 3.10 -0.12
C GLU A 73 -14.97 1.70 -0.36
N ASP A 74 -13.67 1.63 -0.62
CA ASP A 74 -12.98 0.36 -0.86
C ASP A 74 -12.97 -0.52 0.41
N ILE A 75 -12.82 0.06 1.61
CA ILE A 75 -12.96 -0.69 2.87
C ILE A 75 -14.39 -1.24 3.02
N LEU A 76 -15.41 -0.46 2.70
CA LEU A 76 -16.79 -0.94 2.77
C LEU A 76 -17.03 -2.09 1.80
N LEU A 77 -16.48 -2.01 0.58
CA LEU A 77 -16.54 -3.09 -0.40
C LEU A 77 -15.85 -4.35 0.11
N MET A 78 -14.65 -4.23 0.71
CA MET A 78 -13.94 -5.36 1.32
C MET A 78 -14.74 -5.99 2.46
N LYS A 79 -15.42 -5.18 3.27
CA LYS A 79 -16.31 -5.65 4.33
C LYS A 79 -17.51 -6.42 3.76
N GLU A 80 -18.13 -5.93 2.69
CA GLU A 80 -19.23 -6.62 1.99
C GLU A 80 -18.79 -7.96 1.40
N LEU A 81 -17.56 -8.03 0.87
CA LEU A 81 -16.96 -9.28 0.37
C LEU A 81 -16.62 -10.27 1.50
N GLY A 82 -16.62 -9.83 2.75
CA GLY A 82 -16.35 -10.68 3.90
C GLY A 82 -14.88 -11.11 4.03
N VAL A 83 -13.93 -10.34 3.48
CA VAL A 83 -12.50 -10.64 3.64
C VAL A 83 -12.02 -10.30 5.04
N GLY A 84 -11.15 -11.15 5.60
CA GLY A 84 -10.59 -10.99 6.95
C GLY A 84 -9.29 -10.19 7.02
N ALA A 85 -8.64 -9.96 5.87
CA ALA A 85 -7.37 -9.24 5.81
C ALA A 85 -7.19 -8.44 4.53
N TYR A 86 -6.43 -7.37 4.61
CA TYR A 86 -6.02 -6.58 3.46
C TYR A 86 -4.53 -6.28 3.51
N ARG A 87 -3.79 -6.74 2.47
CA ARG A 87 -2.39 -6.38 2.26
C ARG A 87 -2.29 -5.23 1.26
N PHE A 88 -1.65 -4.17 1.67
CA PHE A 88 -1.37 -3.01 0.82
C PHE A 88 0.10 -2.59 0.98
N SER A 89 0.65 -1.96 -0.03
CA SER A 89 1.99 -1.38 0.08
C SER A 89 1.93 0.11 0.35
N VAL A 90 2.96 0.64 1.01
CA VAL A 90 3.12 2.07 1.14
C VAL A 90 3.81 2.65 -0.10
N SER A 91 3.35 3.80 -0.58
CA SER A 91 4.04 4.58 -1.58
C SER A 91 5.18 5.35 -0.93
N TRP A 92 6.41 4.91 -1.13
CA TRP A 92 7.59 5.54 -0.54
C TRP A 92 7.67 7.04 -0.86
N PRO A 93 7.50 7.49 -2.15
CA PRO A 93 7.56 8.91 -2.47
C PRO A 93 6.39 9.74 -1.89
N ARG A 94 5.33 9.10 -1.37
CA ARG A 94 4.26 9.79 -0.64
C ARG A 94 4.69 10.11 0.79
N ILE A 95 5.55 9.28 1.39
CA ILE A 95 6.09 9.47 2.75
C ILE A 95 7.33 10.36 2.72
N PHE A 96 8.26 10.07 1.81
CA PHE A 96 9.45 10.87 1.56
C PHE A 96 9.49 11.31 0.10
N GLN A 97 9.14 12.56 -0.17
CA GLN A 97 9.02 13.09 -1.54
C GLN A 97 10.27 12.84 -2.41
N ARG A 98 11.45 12.86 -1.81
CA ARG A 98 12.73 12.57 -2.45
C ARG A 98 13.32 11.22 -2.04
N GLY A 99 12.50 10.33 -1.49
CA GLY A 99 12.91 9.01 -0.99
C GLY A 99 13.66 9.03 0.34
N LYS A 100 14.06 10.20 0.85
CA LYS A 100 14.78 10.39 2.13
C LYS A 100 14.62 11.82 2.64
N GLY A 101 14.97 12.07 3.91
CA GLY A 101 15.10 13.39 4.50
C GLY A 101 13.76 13.97 4.98
N LYS A 102 13.18 14.95 4.30
CA LYS A 102 11.98 15.63 4.79
C LYS A 102 10.74 14.75 4.70
N LEU A 103 10.24 14.34 5.87
CA LEU A 103 9.01 13.58 6.03
C LEU A 103 7.78 14.38 5.58
N LYS A 104 6.86 13.73 4.89
CA LYS A 104 5.53 14.25 4.53
C LYS A 104 4.48 13.65 5.45
N LEU A 105 4.01 14.43 6.41
CA LEU A 105 3.00 13.96 7.37
C LEU A 105 1.71 13.54 6.67
N ALA A 106 1.26 14.26 5.63
CA ALA A 106 0.06 13.91 4.88
C ALA A 106 0.09 12.49 4.31
N GLY A 107 1.27 11.99 3.90
CA GLY A 107 1.43 10.61 3.45
C GLY A 107 1.26 9.61 4.58
N LEU A 108 1.84 9.87 5.75
CA LEU A 108 1.66 9.01 6.93
C LEU A 108 0.23 9.07 7.45
N ASP A 109 -0.38 10.25 7.49
CA ASP A 109 -1.76 10.43 7.97
C ASP A 109 -2.74 9.65 7.09
N PHE A 110 -2.49 9.55 5.78
CA PHE A 110 -3.28 8.71 4.88
C PHE A 110 -3.22 7.24 5.31
N TYR A 111 -2.03 6.67 5.51
CA TYR A 111 -1.88 5.27 5.92
C TYR A 111 -2.40 5.02 7.33
N GLU A 112 -2.26 5.98 8.24
CA GLU A 112 -2.86 5.87 9.57
C GLU A 112 -4.39 5.78 9.49
N GLN A 113 -5.03 6.67 8.74
CA GLN A 113 -6.47 6.63 8.55
C GLN A 113 -6.95 5.35 7.87
N LEU A 114 -6.18 4.84 6.89
CA LEU A 114 -6.47 3.56 6.23
C LEU A 114 -6.42 2.39 7.23
N VAL A 115 -5.36 2.33 8.05
CA VAL A 115 -5.21 1.29 9.09
C VAL A 115 -6.34 1.35 10.10
N ASP A 116 -6.66 2.54 10.61
CA ASP A 116 -7.74 2.72 11.59
C ASP A 116 -9.09 2.28 10.99
N GLY A 117 -9.39 2.68 9.75
CA GLY A 117 -10.61 2.26 9.06
C GLY A 117 -10.72 0.75 8.81
N LEU A 118 -9.60 0.08 8.53
CA LEU A 118 -9.57 -1.38 8.41
C LEU A 118 -9.86 -2.05 9.75
N LEU A 119 -9.21 -1.60 10.82
CA LEU A 119 -9.41 -2.14 12.16
C LEU A 119 -10.84 -1.92 12.67
N ASP A 120 -11.43 -0.76 12.40
CA ASP A 120 -12.84 -0.46 12.73
C ASP A 120 -13.82 -1.42 12.03
N THR A 121 -13.42 -1.95 10.87
CA THR A 121 -14.22 -2.95 10.13
C THR A 121 -13.81 -4.40 10.39
N LEU A 122 -12.89 -4.64 11.34
CA LEU A 122 -12.34 -5.94 11.71
C LEU A 122 -11.55 -6.62 10.57
N ILE A 123 -11.00 -5.84 9.65
CA ILE A 123 -10.10 -6.31 8.60
C ILE A 123 -8.66 -6.14 9.09
N ILE A 124 -7.90 -7.23 9.10
CA ILE A 124 -6.52 -7.23 9.59
C ILE A 124 -5.60 -6.55 8.55
N PRO A 125 -4.88 -5.47 8.90
CA PRO A 125 -3.95 -4.83 7.99
C PRO A 125 -2.63 -5.60 7.89
N PHE A 126 -2.15 -5.79 6.66
CA PHE A 126 -0.81 -6.26 6.33
C PHE A 126 -0.13 -5.16 5.50
N ILE A 127 1.00 -4.65 5.97
CA ILE A 127 1.72 -3.58 5.29
C ILE A 127 2.95 -4.15 4.60
N THR A 128 3.06 -3.90 3.29
CA THR A 128 4.29 -4.11 2.52
C THR A 128 5.03 -2.77 2.42
N LEU A 129 6.24 -2.70 2.96
CA LEU A 129 7.02 -1.45 3.01
C LEU A 129 7.52 -1.02 1.62
N TYR A 130 7.83 -1.99 0.76
CA TYR A 130 8.29 -1.73 -0.59
C TYR A 130 7.67 -2.70 -1.59
N HIS A 131 6.91 -2.18 -2.54
CA HIS A 131 6.36 -2.97 -3.64
C HIS A 131 6.71 -2.33 -4.98
N TRP A 132 8.03 -2.27 -5.26
CA TRP A 132 8.61 -1.84 -6.52
C TRP A 132 8.40 -0.36 -6.89
N GLU A 133 7.92 0.46 -5.95
CA GLU A 133 7.70 1.88 -6.14
C GLU A 133 8.82 2.70 -5.49
N LEU A 134 10.02 2.68 -6.11
CA LEU A 134 11.16 3.48 -5.65
C LEU A 134 10.96 4.96 -6.02
N SER A 135 11.36 5.87 -5.12
CA SER A 135 11.46 7.28 -5.47
C SER A 135 12.43 7.49 -6.63
N GLN A 136 12.02 8.26 -7.63
CA GLN A 136 12.88 8.55 -8.80
C GLN A 136 14.20 9.22 -8.39
N THR A 137 14.18 10.08 -7.36
CA THR A 137 15.41 10.69 -6.85
C THR A 137 16.44 9.64 -6.37
N LEU A 138 15.98 8.59 -5.67
CA LEU A 138 16.88 7.51 -5.25
C LEU A 138 17.37 6.68 -6.43
N GLN A 139 16.53 6.49 -7.45
CA GLN A 139 16.92 5.83 -8.68
C GLN A 139 18.01 6.62 -9.43
N ASP A 140 17.85 7.92 -9.51
CA ASP A 140 18.83 8.83 -10.15
C ASP A 140 20.17 8.86 -9.37
N GLU A 141 20.16 8.59 -8.07
CA GLU A 141 21.33 8.46 -7.20
C GLU A 141 21.96 7.05 -7.20
N GLY A 142 21.52 6.16 -8.10
CA GLY A 142 22.08 4.81 -8.29
C GLY A 142 21.15 3.66 -7.88
N GLY A 143 19.95 3.94 -7.38
CA GLY A 143 18.92 2.95 -7.07
C GLY A 143 19.35 1.93 -6.01
N TRP A 144 18.82 0.72 -6.06
CA TRP A 144 19.11 -0.36 -5.10
C TRP A 144 20.59 -0.79 -5.01
N PRO A 145 21.40 -0.75 -6.08
CA PRO A 145 22.84 -1.00 -5.94
C PRO A 145 23.57 -0.01 -5.02
N SER A 146 23.00 1.19 -4.81
CA SER A 146 23.59 2.20 -3.92
C SER A 146 23.30 1.89 -2.44
N ARG A 147 24.34 1.90 -1.61
CA ARG A 147 24.21 1.73 -0.16
C ARG A 147 23.32 2.80 0.47
N SER A 148 23.29 4.00 -0.11
CA SER A 148 22.45 5.09 0.38
C SER A 148 20.94 4.77 0.26
N THR A 149 20.53 4.01 -0.76
CA THR A 149 19.14 3.56 -0.91
C THR A 149 18.75 2.58 0.19
N ALA A 150 19.65 1.66 0.57
CA ALA A 150 19.41 0.76 1.70
C ALA A 150 19.26 1.54 3.02
N ALA A 151 20.07 2.58 3.24
CA ALA A 151 19.96 3.42 4.42
C ALA A 151 18.62 4.22 4.42
N ALA A 152 18.21 4.74 3.28
CA ALA A 152 16.92 5.43 3.13
C ALA A 152 15.72 4.47 3.33
N PHE A 153 15.85 3.20 2.95
CA PHE A 153 14.84 2.18 3.25
C PHE A 153 14.69 1.92 4.74
N VAL A 154 15.80 1.87 5.48
CA VAL A 154 15.76 1.76 6.95
C VAL A 154 15.03 2.97 7.56
N GLU A 155 15.25 4.18 7.05
CA GLU A 155 14.54 5.39 7.50
C GLU A 155 13.03 5.27 7.24
N LEU A 156 12.63 4.80 6.06
CA LEU A 156 11.22 4.53 5.73
C LEU A 156 10.61 3.52 6.70
N ALA A 157 11.29 2.39 6.91
CA ALA A 157 10.82 1.32 7.78
C ALA A 157 10.66 1.82 9.23
N ASP A 158 11.63 2.59 9.74
CA ASP A 158 11.58 3.16 11.09
C ASP A 158 10.36 4.09 11.26
N VAL A 159 10.15 5.00 10.31
CA VAL A 159 9.04 5.96 10.37
C VAL A 159 7.68 5.26 10.30
N VAL A 160 7.50 4.31 9.39
CA VAL A 160 6.24 3.56 9.26
C VAL A 160 5.98 2.71 10.52
N THR A 161 7.02 2.02 11.01
CA THR A 161 6.90 1.17 12.19
C THR A 161 6.60 1.99 13.45
N ARG A 162 7.22 3.14 13.64
CA ARG A 162 6.92 4.03 14.79
C ARG A 162 5.50 4.56 14.75
N ARG A 163 4.96 4.84 13.56
CA ARG A 163 3.61 5.42 13.43
C ARG A 163 2.50 4.38 13.56
N LEU A 164 2.72 3.16 13.04
CA LEU A 164 1.67 2.15 12.84
C LEU A 164 1.89 0.86 13.62
N GLY A 165 3.10 0.62 14.14
CA GLY A 165 3.48 -0.66 14.73
C GLY A 165 2.80 -1.01 16.06
N ASP A 166 2.13 -0.07 16.69
CA ASP A 166 1.27 -0.29 17.85
C ASP A 166 -0.01 -1.09 17.46
N ARG A 167 -0.48 -0.94 16.22
CA ARG A 167 -1.74 -1.47 15.69
C ARG A 167 -1.55 -2.52 14.60
N VAL A 168 -0.48 -2.44 13.83
CA VAL A 168 -0.17 -3.36 12.72
C VAL A 168 0.84 -4.40 13.17
N LYS A 169 0.45 -5.68 13.09
CA LYS A 169 1.29 -6.82 13.50
C LYS A 169 2.04 -7.46 12.33
N TYR A 170 1.61 -7.21 11.11
CA TYR A 170 2.13 -7.83 9.91
C TYR A 170 2.76 -6.76 9.01
N LEU A 171 4.09 -6.68 9.06
CA LEU A 171 4.89 -5.84 8.18
C LEU A 171 5.81 -6.74 7.35
N ASP A 172 5.79 -6.50 6.04
CA ASP A 172 6.59 -7.19 5.03
C ASP A 172 7.54 -6.17 4.37
N PRO A 173 8.86 -6.46 4.23
CA PRO A 173 9.82 -5.55 3.64
C PRO A 173 9.58 -5.23 2.17
#